data_2d58840fa05c9825229967659f58ebd4
#
_entry.id   2d58840fa05c9825229967659f58ebd4
#
_cell.length_a   1.000
_cell.length_b   1.000
_cell.length_c   1.000
_cell.angle_alpha   90.00
_cell.angle_beta   90.00
_cell.angle_gamma   90.00
#
_symmetry.space_group_name_H-M   'P 1'
#
loop_
_entity.id
_entity.type
_entity.pdbx_description
1 polymer ?
#
loop_
_entity_poly.entity_id
_entity_poly.type
_entity_poly.pdbx_seq_one_letter_code
_entity_poly.pdbx_strand_id
1 'polypeptide(L)'
;MAQSTKCLLLLAVIAVFFITEIIPLAVTATGGAIACGLLGFIPAKQVFSGLSNSTVVLFAGMFIVGAAMFYTGLAQTIGETVVKVTGTGENSLMFGIMLVGAVLSSVLSNTGTAACLLPVVLGVCSAAKIPASRELMPLAFACGIGGIITLVGTPPNIIAAGALGAAGYTPFGFFEFAKIGIPLTIGAMVYMMLLGKHLI
;
A
#
# COMPACT_ATOMS: atom_id res chain seq x y z
N MET A 1 13.34 -35.75 -9.80
CA MET A 1 13.23 -34.30 -10.01
C MET A 1 14.18 -33.60 -9.07
N ALA A 2 14.97 -32.63 -9.56
CA ALA A 2 15.86 -31.82 -8.71
C ALA A 2 15.02 -31.03 -7.70
N GLN A 3 15.56 -30.77 -6.53
CA GLN A 3 14.86 -30.05 -5.44
C GLN A 3 14.39 -28.65 -5.90
N SER A 4 15.19 -27.99 -6.74
CA SER A 4 14.85 -26.73 -7.40
C SER A 4 13.61 -26.82 -8.29
N THR A 5 13.43 -27.91 -9.06
CA THR A 5 12.25 -28.10 -9.92
C THR A 5 10.97 -28.25 -9.09
N LYS A 6 11.03 -28.97 -7.98
CA LYS A 6 9.88 -29.12 -7.04
C LYS A 6 9.51 -27.76 -6.41
N CYS A 7 10.51 -26.96 -6.05
CA CYS A 7 10.30 -25.61 -5.49
C CYS A 7 9.64 -24.68 -6.53
N LEU A 8 10.13 -24.69 -7.76
CA LEU A 8 9.53 -23.88 -8.86
C LEU A 8 8.09 -24.29 -9.16
N LEU A 9 7.79 -25.61 -9.16
CA LEU A 9 6.42 -26.09 -9.35
C LEU A 9 5.51 -25.63 -8.20
N LEU A 10 5.96 -25.71 -6.97
CA LEU A 10 5.19 -25.23 -5.82
C LEU A 10 4.91 -23.71 -5.94
N LEU A 11 5.93 -22.92 -6.28
CA LEU A 11 5.77 -21.49 -6.48
C LEU A 11 4.79 -21.18 -7.63
N ALA A 12 4.84 -21.91 -8.72
CA ALA A 12 3.89 -21.75 -9.83
C ALA A 12 2.46 -22.04 -9.39
N VAL A 13 2.24 -23.11 -8.60
CA VAL A 13 0.92 -23.46 -8.07
C VAL A 13 0.41 -22.36 -7.12
N ILE A 14 1.25 -21.87 -6.21
CA ILE A 14 0.90 -20.77 -5.32
C ILE A 14 0.55 -19.50 -6.11
N ALA A 15 1.33 -19.18 -7.14
CA ALA A 15 1.07 -18.02 -8.01
C ALA A 15 -0.28 -18.14 -8.72
N VAL A 16 -0.64 -19.33 -9.23
CA VAL A 16 -1.96 -19.58 -9.83
C VAL A 16 -3.08 -19.34 -8.82
N PHE A 17 -2.96 -19.83 -7.58
CA PHE A 17 -3.97 -19.57 -6.55
C PHE A 17 -4.06 -18.09 -6.16
N PHE A 18 -2.95 -17.36 -6.17
CA PHE A 18 -2.96 -15.90 -5.94
C PHE A 18 -3.64 -15.13 -7.10
N ILE A 19 -3.46 -15.58 -8.35
CA ILE A 19 -4.05 -14.93 -9.53
C ILE A 19 -5.55 -15.26 -9.66
N THR A 20 -5.92 -16.50 -9.36
CA THR A 20 -7.32 -16.97 -9.53
C THR A 20 -8.22 -16.59 -8.36
N GLU A 21 -7.66 -16.29 -7.21
CA GLU A 21 -8.37 -15.95 -5.95
C GLU A 21 -9.48 -16.94 -5.56
N ILE A 22 -9.39 -18.19 -6.04
CA ILE A 22 -10.36 -19.25 -5.72
C ILE A 22 -10.36 -19.56 -4.22
N ILE A 23 -9.19 -19.40 -3.59
CA ILE A 23 -8.98 -19.56 -2.14
C ILE A 23 -8.55 -18.20 -1.57
N PRO A 24 -9.04 -17.80 -0.38
CA PRO A 24 -8.60 -16.57 0.27
C PRO A 24 -7.08 -16.47 0.35
N LEU A 25 -6.52 -15.28 0.03
CA LEU A 25 -5.08 -15.04 -0.07
C LEU A 25 -4.32 -15.47 1.19
N ALA A 26 -4.90 -15.27 2.37
CA ALA A 26 -4.29 -15.67 3.64
C ALA A 26 -4.15 -17.21 3.75
N VAL A 27 -5.15 -17.95 3.25
CA VAL A 27 -5.12 -19.43 3.26
C VAL A 27 -4.10 -19.93 2.25
N THR A 28 -4.04 -19.33 1.06
CA THR A 28 -3.03 -19.64 0.04
C THR A 28 -1.61 -19.40 0.57
N ALA A 29 -1.37 -18.27 1.21
CA ALA A 29 -0.06 -17.94 1.78
C ALA A 29 0.35 -18.92 2.89
N THR A 30 -0.57 -19.19 3.84
CA THR A 30 -0.32 -20.11 4.96
C THR A 30 -0.14 -21.55 4.46
N GLY A 31 -1.00 -21.99 3.53
CA GLY A 31 -0.90 -23.31 2.89
C GLY A 31 0.41 -23.49 2.13
N GLY A 32 0.85 -22.46 1.42
CA GLY A 32 2.15 -22.44 0.74
C GLY A 32 3.33 -22.60 1.71
N ALA A 33 3.31 -21.89 2.84
CA ALA A 33 4.33 -22.02 3.88
C ALA A 33 4.36 -23.44 4.47
N ILE A 34 3.20 -24.02 4.79
CA ILE A 34 3.07 -25.40 5.27
C ILE A 34 3.59 -26.39 4.21
N ALA A 35 3.22 -26.22 2.95
CA ALA A 35 3.70 -27.07 1.87
C ALA A 35 5.23 -27.02 1.71
N CYS A 36 5.85 -25.85 1.88
CA CYS A 36 7.32 -25.71 1.91
C CYS A 36 7.95 -26.56 3.04
N GLY A 37 7.33 -26.59 4.22
CA GLY A 37 7.78 -27.41 5.33
C GLY A 37 7.60 -28.91 5.08
N LEU A 38 6.43 -29.34 4.57
CA LEU A 38 6.13 -30.74 4.28
C LEU A 38 7.00 -31.32 3.16
N LEU A 39 7.34 -30.51 2.16
CA LEU A 39 8.21 -30.90 1.05
C LEU A 39 9.72 -30.84 1.42
N GLY A 40 10.04 -30.43 2.66
CA GLY A 40 11.41 -30.39 3.16
C GLY A 40 12.27 -29.25 2.58
N PHE A 41 11.66 -28.20 2.02
CA PHE A 41 12.40 -27.00 1.57
C PHE A 41 12.84 -26.14 2.74
N ILE A 42 12.05 -26.14 3.82
CA ILE A 42 12.31 -25.39 5.06
C ILE A 42 12.14 -26.35 6.23
N PRO A 43 12.99 -26.30 7.27
CA PRO A 43 12.79 -27.08 8.50
C PRO A 43 11.43 -26.75 9.13
N ALA A 44 10.70 -27.77 9.59
CA ALA A 44 9.34 -27.59 10.13
C ALA A 44 9.26 -26.54 11.25
N LYS A 45 10.31 -26.43 12.07
CA LYS A 45 10.41 -25.41 13.13
C LYS A 45 10.50 -23.97 12.60
N GLN A 46 10.87 -23.78 11.33
CA GLN A 46 11.06 -22.45 10.73
C GLN A 46 9.89 -22.03 9.85
N VAL A 47 8.91 -22.89 9.59
CA VAL A 47 7.77 -22.59 8.71
C VAL A 47 7.03 -21.32 9.15
N PHE A 48 6.86 -21.12 10.43
CA PHE A 48 6.17 -19.95 11.01
C PHE A 48 7.10 -18.92 11.66
N SER A 49 8.43 -19.10 11.56
CA SER A 49 9.40 -18.16 12.14
C SER A 49 9.25 -16.73 11.60
N GLY A 50 8.77 -16.59 10.35
CA GLY A 50 8.48 -15.30 9.75
C GLY A 50 7.42 -14.48 10.51
N LEU A 51 6.46 -15.14 11.19
CA LEU A 51 5.45 -14.45 12.00
C LEU A 51 6.03 -13.78 13.26
N SER A 52 7.17 -14.23 13.72
CA SER A 52 7.90 -13.67 14.88
C SER A 52 8.96 -12.63 14.44
N ASN A 53 9.06 -12.34 13.16
CA ASN A 53 9.96 -11.30 12.65
C ASN A 53 9.49 -9.93 13.13
N SER A 54 10.40 -9.13 13.69
CA SER A 54 10.09 -7.79 14.23
C SER A 54 9.41 -6.89 13.21
N THR A 55 9.78 -6.99 11.93
CA THR A 55 9.19 -6.24 10.82
C THR A 55 7.73 -6.65 10.57
N VAL A 56 7.42 -7.94 10.64
CA VAL A 56 6.03 -8.46 10.49
C VAL A 56 5.17 -8.03 11.67
N VAL A 57 5.71 -8.08 12.89
CA VAL A 57 5.01 -7.61 14.09
C VAL A 57 4.73 -6.10 14.03
N LEU A 58 5.71 -5.31 13.59
CA LEU A 58 5.53 -3.87 13.34
C LEU A 58 4.38 -3.63 12.35
N PHE A 59 4.36 -4.37 11.26
CA PHE A 59 3.33 -4.24 10.23
C PHE A 59 1.93 -4.60 10.75
N ALA A 60 1.82 -5.69 11.50
CA ALA A 60 0.55 -6.05 12.15
C ALA A 60 0.07 -4.94 13.09
N GLY A 61 0.96 -4.34 13.88
CA GLY A 61 0.64 -3.19 14.73
C GLY A 61 0.14 -1.99 13.93
N MET A 62 0.79 -1.67 12.80
CA MET A 62 0.38 -0.56 11.92
C MET A 62 -0.98 -0.80 11.27
N PHE A 63 -1.32 -2.04 10.91
CA PHE A 63 -2.67 -2.36 10.44
C PHE A 63 -3.74 -2.12 11.50
N ILE A 64 -3.45 -2.43 12.77
CA ILE A 64 -4.39 -2.16 13.89
C ILE A 64 -4.59 -0.65 14.06
N VAL A 65 -3.51 0.13 14.04
CA VAL A 65 -3.58 1.60 14.11
C VAL A 65 -4.34 2.16 12.91
N GLY A 66 -4.04 1.69 11.70
CA GLY A 66 -4.75 2.07 10.48
C GLY A 66 -6.24 1.76 10.54
N ALA A 67 -6.62 0.57 10.99
CA ALA A 67 -8.01 0.20 11.19
C ALA A 67 -8.70 1.13 12.21
N ALA A 68 -8.04 1.45 13.32
CA ALA A 68 -8.57 2.40 14.30
C ALA A 68 -8.81 3.79 13.69
N MET A 69 -7.91 4.29 12.86
CA MET A 69 -8.09 5.57 12.14
C MET A 69 -9.29 5.56 11.19
N PHE A 70 -9.58 4.41 10.54
CA PHE A 70 -10.76 4.26 9.70
C PHE A 70 -12.05 4.16 10.53
N TYR A 71 -12.08 3.31 11.55
CA TYR A 71 -13.27 3.11 12.40
C TYR A 71 -13.64 4.36 13.21
N THR A 72 -12.68 5.18 13.63
CA THR A 72 -12.93 6.44 14.31
C THR A 72 -13.33 7.58 13.37
N GLY A 73 -13.24 7.39 12.05
CA GLY A 73 -13.50 8.44 11.05
C GLY A 73 -12.42 9.51 10.98
N LEU A 74 -11.30 9.34 11.68
CA LEU A 74 -10.21 10.32 11.70
C LEU A 74 -9.66 10.57 10.28
N ALA A 75 -9.42 9.51 9.51
CA ALA A 75 -8.93 9.61 8.14
C ALA A 75 -9.89 10.41 7.24
N GLN A 76 -11.22 10.18 7.41
CA GLN A 76 -12.24 10.94 6.69
C GLN A 76 -12.26 12.41 7.10
N THR A 77 -12.20 12.70 8.41
CA THR A 77 -12.16 14.09 8.93
C THR A 77 -10.95 14.87 8.41
N ILE A 78 -9.79 14.24 8.33
CA ILE A 78 -8.59 14.83 7.73
C ILE A 78 -8.85 15.14 6.25
N GLY A 79 -9.40 14.20 5.49
CA GLY A 79 -9.74 14.38 4.08
C GLY A 79 -10.69 15.56 3.86
N GLU A 80 -11.80 15.59 4.59
CA GLU A 80 -12.78 16.70 4.51
C GLU A 80 -12.18 18.06 4.88
N THR A 81 -11.32 18.10 5.90
CA THR A 81 -10.68 19.34 6.34
C THR A 81 -9.77 19.91 5.26
N VAL A 82 -8.94 19.05 4.64
CA VAL A 82 -8.02 19.50 3.59
C VAL A 82 -8.79 19.96 2.35
N VAL A 83 -9.82 19.24 1.94
CA VAL A 83 -10.67 19.66 0.82
C VAL A 83 -11.33 21.01 1.09
N LYS A 84 -11.81 21.26 2.30
CA LYS A 84 -12.37 22.58 2.70
C LYS A 84 -11.34 23.71 2.62
N VAL A 85 -10.09 23.43 2.99
CA VAL A 85 -9.01 24.43 2.99
C VAL A 85 -8.47 24.70 1.58
N THR A 86 -8.37 23.67 0.75
CA THR A 86 -7.86 23.81 -0.63
C THR A 86 -8.85 24.48 -1.57
N GLY A 87 -10.14 24.50 -1.24
CA GLY A 87 -11.17 25.14 -2.05
C GLY A 87 -11.74 24.26 -3.17
N THR A 88 -12.65 24.85 -3.98
CA THR A 88 -13.45 24.12 -4.98
C THR A 88 -12.92 24.23 -6.42
N GLY A 89 -11.78 24.87 -6.63
CA GLY A 89 -11.13 24.93 -7.95
C GLY A 89 -10.55 23.57 -8.33
N GLU A 90 -10.77 23.09 -9.56
CA GLU A 90 -10.35 21.76 -10.04
C GLU A 90 -8.88 21.44 -9.70
N ASN A 91 -7.95 22.32 -10.06
CA ASN A 91 -6.53 22.10 -9.76
C ASN A 91 -6.20 22.11 -8.26
N SER A 92 -6.86 22.98 -7.50
CA SER A 92 -6.65 23.09 -6.06
C SER A 92 -7.23 21.90 -5.33
N LEU A 93 -8.38 21.41 -5.78
CA LEU A 93 -9.03 20.21 -5.28
C LEU A 93 -8.18 18.96 -5.55
N MET A 94 -7.70 18.80 -6.78
CA MET A 94 -6.79 17.71 -7.18
C MET A 94 -5.53 17.71 -6.31
N PHE A 95 -4.90 18.87 -6.13
CA PHE A 95 -3.72 18.99 -5.27
C PHE A 95 -4.02 18.54 -3.83
N GLY A 96 -5.12 19.04 -3.25
CA GLY A 96 -5.53 18.68 -1.88
C GLY A 96 -5.81 17.18 -1.72
N ILE A 97 -6.56 16.61 -2.65
CA ILE A 97 -6.89 15.18 -2.67
C ILE A 97 -5.61 14.32 -2.77
N MET A 98 -4.72 14.67 -3.69
CA MET A 98 -3.46 13.97 -3.86
C MET A 98 -2.54 14.10 -2.64
N LEU A 99 -2.47 15.28 -2.04
CA LEU A 99 -1.66 15.52 -0.84
C LEU A 99 -2.15 14.66 0.33
N VAL A 100 -3.46 14.69 0.60
CA VAL A 100 -4.05 13.88 1.68
C VAL A 100 -3.91 12.39 1.39
N GLY A 101 -4.22 11.96 0.17
CA GLY A 101 -4.07 10.58 -0.26
C GLY A 101 -2.64 10.08 -0.04
N ALA A 102 -1.63 10.84 -0.45
CA ALA A 102 -0.22 10.48 -0.27
C ALA A 102 0.20 10.45 1.20
N VAL A 103 -0.17 11.46 2.00
CA VAL A 103 0.19 11.53 3.42
C VAL A 103 -0.48 10.42 4.21
N LEU A 104 -1.76 10.19 4.05
CA LEU A 104 -2.45 9.10 4.74
C LEU A 104 -1.93 7.73 4.29
N SER A 105 -1.70 7.53 3.00
CA SER A 105 -1.20 6.28 2.45
C SER A 105 0.25 5.97 2.85
N SER A 106 1.02 6.97 3.24
CA SER A 106 2.37 6.74 3.76
C SER A 106 2.39 5.98 5.09
N VAL A 107 1.29 6.00 5.84
CA VAL A 107 1.14 5.33 7.15
C VAL A 107 0.08 4.23 7.09
N LEU A 108 -0.94 4.38 6.25
CA LEU A 108 -2.05 3.44 6.08
C LEU A 108 -1.86 2.62 4.80
N SER A 109 -2.66 1.56 4.63
CA SER A 109 -2.65 0.83 3.36
C SER A 109 -3.18 1.68 2.20
N ASN A 110 -2.57 1.58 1.03
CA ASN A 110 -2.96 2.34 -0.16
C ASN A 110 -4.45 2.16 -0.51
N THR A 111 -4.89 0.90 -0.53
CA THR A 111 -6.28 0.54 -0.86
C THR A 111 -7.26 1.06 0.20
N GLY A 112 -6.91 0.92 1.49
CA GLY A 112 -7.74 1.41 2.59
C GLY A 112 -7.89 2.93 2.54
N THR A 113 -6.79 3.65 2.30
CA THR A 113 -6.81 5.11 2.16
C THR A 113 -7.68 5.54 0.98
N ALA A 114 -7.51 4.92 -0.19
CA ALA A 114 -8.32 5.22 -1.36
C ALA A 114 -9.81 4.95 -1.09
N ALA A 115 -10.15 3.81 -0.50
CA ALA A 115 -11.54 3.46 -0.17
C ALA A 115 -12.18 4.42 0.85
N CYS A 116 -11.41 4.86 1.85
CA CYS A 116 -11.87 5.81 2.86
C CYS A 116 -12.13 7.21 2.27
N LEU A 117 -11.24 7.68 1.40
CA LEU A 117 -11.36 9.00 0.78
C LEU A 117 -12.34 9.03 -0.39
N LEU A 118 -12.68 7.89 -0.98
CA LEU A 118 -13.60 7.79 -2.11
C LEU A 118 -14.93 8.53 -1.88
N PRO A 119 -15.69 8.29 -0.79
CA PRO A 119 -16.95 8.98 -0.56
C PRO A 119 -16.77 10.49 -0.36
N VAL A 120 -15.67 10.92 0.27
CA VAL A 120 -15.35 12.35 0.46
C VAL A 120 -15.14 13.01 -0.90
N VAL A 121 -14.31 12.40 -1.77
CA VAL A 121 -14.01 12.92 -3.10
C VAL A 121 -15.27 12.96 -3.97
N LEU A 122 -16.09 11.91 -3.96
CA LEU A 122 -17.36 11.86 -4.69
C LEU A 122 -18.31 12.97 -4.23
N GLY A 123 -18.43 13.20 -2.92
CA GLY A 123 -19.27 14.25 -2.35
C GLY A 123 -18.84 15.63 -2.80
N VAL A 124 -17.54 15.91 -2.78
CA VAL A 124 -17.00 17.22 -3.20
C VAL A 124 -17.10 17.41 -4.71
N CYS A 125 -16.80 16.40 -5.51
CA CYS A 125 -16.97 16.45 -6.96
C CYS A 125 -18.42 16.75 -7.36
N SER A 126 -19.38 16.12 -6.68
CA SER A 126 -20.81 16.39 -6.89
C SER A 126 -21.17 17.84 -6.56
N ALA A 127 -20.69 18.36 -5.42
CA ALA A 127 -20.95 19.76 -5.01
C ALA A 127 -20.29 20.78 -5.94
N ALA A 128 -19.07 20.48 -6.40
CA ALA A 128 -18.31 21.35 -7.31
C ALA A 128 -18.70 21.20 -8.79
N LYS A 129 -19.56 20.24 -9.13
CA LYS A 129 -19.94 19.87 -10.51
C LYS A 129 -18.74 19.47 -11.38
N ILE A 130 -17.75 18.80 -10.80
CA ILE A 130 -16.56 18.28 -11.46
C ILE A 130 -16.78 16.78 -11.74
N PRO A 131 -16.40 16.26 -12.93
CA PRO A 131 -16.46 14.83 -13.19
C PRO A 131 -15.58 14.05 -12.19
N ALA A 132 -16.17 13.07 -11.51
CA ALA A 132 -15.47 12.31 -10.46
C ALA A 132 -14.23 11.59 -10.98
N SER A 133 -14.21 11.14 -12.24
CA SER A 133 -13.06 10.48 -12.86
C SER A 133 -11.78 11.32 -12.79
N ARG A 134 -11.90 12.64 -12.92
CA ARG A 134 -10.78 13.58 -12.90
C ARG A 134 -10.10 13.69 -11.54
N GLU A 135 -10.78 13.32 -10.46
CA GLU A 135 -10.25 13.38 -9.10
C GLU A 135 -9.95 11.99 -8.52
N LEU A 136 -10.69 10.96 -8.93
CA LEU A 136 -10.49 9.60 -8.44
C LEU A 136 -9.21 8.96 -8.97
N MET A 137 -8.84 9.22 -10.22
CA MET A 137 -7.60 8.71 -10.78
C MET A 137 -6.38 9.34 -10.09
N PRO A 138 -6.28 10.67 -9.93
CA PRO A 138 -5.25 11.31 -9.10
C PRO A 138 -5.19 10.78 -7.67
N LEU A 139 -6.33 10.54 -7.02
CA LEU A 139 -6.37 9.93 -5.69
C LEU A 139 -5.72 8.55 -5.68
N ALA A 140 -6.07 7.68 -6.62
CA ALA A 140 -5.52 6.33 -6.71
C ALA A 140 -4.00 6.36 -6.92
N PHE A 141 -3.51 7.23 -7.80
CA PHE A 141 -2.08 7.44 -8.02
C PHE A 141 -1.38 7.95 -6.76
N ALA A 142 -1.95 8.95 -6.10
CA ALA A 142 -1.39 9.52 -4.88
C ALA A 142 -1.30 8.50 -3.74
N CYS A 143 -2.32 7.67 -3.56
CA CYS A 143 -2.29 6.58 -2.58
C CYS A 143 -1.21 5.55 -2.93
N GLY A 144 -1.08 5.17 -4.21
CA GLY A 144 -0.05 4.22 -4.65
C GLY A 144 1.37 4.72 -4.38
N ILE A 145 1.66 5.96 -4.76
CA ILE A 145 3.00 6.55 -4.63
C ILE A 145 3.27 6.98 -3.19
N GLY A 146 2.26 7.48 -2.47
CA GLY A 146 2.37 7.85 -1.06
C GLY A 146 2.85 6.70 -0.17
N GLY A 147 2.44 5.46 -0.49
CA GLY A 147 2.92 4.26 0.20
C GLY A 147 4.42 4.02 0.12
N ILE A 148 5.12 4.64 -0.84
CA ILE A 148 6.57 4.52 -0.98
C ILE A 148 7.33 5.44 0.00
N ILE A 149 6.67 6.40 0.63
CA ILE A 149 7.34 7.40 1.50
C ILE A 149 7.89 6.76 2.78
N THR A 150 7.23 5.77 3.34
CA THR A 150 7.68 5.13 4.58
C THR A 150 7.90 3.62 4.41
N LEU A 151 8.58 3.04 5.39
CA LEU A 151 8.80 1.59 5.44
C LEU A 151 7.49 0.80 5.47
N VAL A 152 6.46 1.29 6.14
CA VAL A 152 5.19 0.56 6.39
C VAL A 152 4.06 0.91 5.43
N GLY A 153 4.22 1.94 4.59
CA GLY A 153 3.17 2.37 3.67
C GLY A 153 2.80 1.32 2.61
N THR A 154 3.76 0.46 2.24
CA THR A 154 3.49 -0.63 1.29
C THR A 154 4.30 -1.89 1.62
N PRO A 155 3.72 -3.11 1.47
CA PRO A 155 4.39 -4.38 1.78
C PRO A 155 5.76 -4.59 1.10
N PRO A 156 5.99 -4.22 -0.16
CA PRO A 156 7.29 -4.38 -0.81
C PRO A 156 8.44 -3.71 -0.08
N ASN A 157 8.23 -2.55 0.53
CA ASN A 157 9.27 -1.83 1.28
C ASN A 157 9.77 -2.67 2.48
N ILE A 158 8.83 -3.31 3.17
CA ILE A 158 9.12 -4.16 4.32
C ILE A 158 9.86 -5.42 3.90
N ILE A 159 9.43 -6.03 2.79
CA ILE A 159 10.10 -7.21 2.23
C ILE A 159 11.54 -6.88 1.85
N ALA A 160 11.76 -5.73 1.18
CA ALA A 160 13.10 -5.28 0.82
C ALA A 160 13.99 -5.03 2.04
N ALA A 161 13.47 -4.36 3.07
CA ALA A 161 14.19 -4.12 4.32
C ALA A 161 14.52 -5.43 5.06
N GLY A 162 13.58 -6.37 5.10
CA GLY A 162 13.79 -7.70 5.70
C GLY A 162 14.83 -8.53 4.95
N ALA A 163 14.80 -8.51 3.62
CA ALA A 163 15.80 -9.20 2.79
C ALA A 163 17.20 -8.63 2.97
N LEU A 164 17.32 -7.31 3.10
CA LEU A 164 18.59 -6.62 3.35
C LEU A 164 19.17 -7.05 4.72
N GLY A 165 18.34 -7.09 5.76
CA GLY A 165 18.73 -7.57 7.09
C GLY A 165 19.15 -9.03 7.09
N ALA A 166 18.44 -9.91 6.37
CA ALA A 166 18.79 -11.31 6.21
C ALA A 166 20.13 -11.53 5.48
N ALA A 167 20.50 -10.59 4.59
CA ALA A 167 21.78 -10.59 3.89
C ALA A 167 22.95 -10.04 4.74
N GLY A 168 22.71 -9.66 6.01
CA GLY A 168 23.73 -9.15 6.92
C GLY A 168 24.04 -7.65 6.79
N TYR A 169 23.21 -6.92 6.04
CA TYR A 169 23.32 -5.46 5.92
C TYR A 169 22.40 -4.76 6.95
N THR A 170 22.66 -3.48 7.22
CA THR A 170 21.76 -2.67 8.04
C THR A 170 20.42 -2.49 7.32
N PRO A 171 19.28 -2.90 7.93
CA PRO A 171 17.96 -2.71 7.34
C PRO A 171 17.64 -1.22 7.17
N PHE A 172 16.78 -0.90 6.21
CA PHE A 172 16.29 0.46 6.02
C PHE A 172 15.55 0.98 7.25
N GLY A 173 15.83 2.22 7.64
CA GLY A 173 15.07 2.93 8.66
C GLY A 173 13.67 3.32 8.17
N PHE A 174 12.79 3.68 9.12
CA PHE A 174 11.38 3.98 8.85
C PHE A 174 11.17 5.04 7.76
N PHE A 175 11.94 6.14 7.79
CA PHE A 175 11.85 7.25 6.84
C PHE A 175 12.93 7.23 5.75
N GLU A 176 13.67 6.15 5.61
CA GLU A 176 14.75 6.11 4.63
C GLU A 176 14.23 6.10 3.19
N PHE A 177 13.08 5.48 3.00
CA PHE A 177 12.34 5.50 1.74
C PHE A 177 11.84 6.90 1.35
N ALA A 178 11.65 7.81 2.31
CA ALA A 178 11.21 9.19 2.05
C ALA A 178 12.18 9.97 1.14
N LYS A 179 13.47 9.63 1.16
CA LYS A 179 14.48 10.26 0.30
C LYS A 179 14.15 10.15 -1.19
N ILE A 180 13.52 9.06 -1.59
CA ILE A 180 13.06 8.80 -2.96
C ILE A 180 11.55 9.01 -3.08
N GLY A 181 10.79 8.59 -2.08
CA GLY A 181 9.32 8.65 -2.07
C GLY A 181 8.76 10.06 -2.15
N ILE A 182 9.35 11.03 -1.41
CA ILE A 182 8.88 12.42 -1.44
C ILE A 182 9.12 13.07 -2.81
N PRO A 183 10.33 13.05 -3.41
CA PRO A 183 10.53 13.58 -4.76
C PRO A 183 9.64 12.93 -5.80
N LEU A 184 9.44 11.62 -5.71
CA LEU A 184 8.57 10.88 -6.63
C LEU A 184 7.09 11.30 -6.48
N THR A 185 6.63 11.48 -5.25
CA THR A 185 5.26 11.95 -4.96
C THR A 185 5.05 13.36 -5.50
N ILE A 186 6.00 14.27 -5.29
CA ILE A 186 5.94 15.63 -5.85
C ILE A 186 5.91 15.58 -7.37
N GLY A 187 6.78 14.80 -7.98
CA GLY A 187 6.83 14.62 -9.45
C GLY A 187 5.50 14.09 -10.01
N ALA A 188 4.90 13.10 -9.33
CA ALA A 188 3.61 12.56 -9.73
C ALA A 188 2.46 13.59 -9.58
N MET A 189 2.46 14.37 -8.51
CA MET A 189 1.49 15.45 -8.32
C MET A 189 1.60 16.49 -9.44
N VAL A 190 2.82 16.94 -9.76
CA VAL A 190 3.07 17.88 -10.87
C VAL A 190 2.64 17.28 -12.20
N TYR A 191 2.98 16.01 -12.46
CA TYR A 191 2.58 15.30 -13.68
C TYR A 191 1.05 15.24 -13.81
N MET A 192 0.34 14.86 -12.75
CA MET A 192 -1.12 14.77 -12.79
C MET A 192 -1.79 16.13 -12.98
N MET A 193 -1.26 17.17 -12.36
CA MET A 193 -1.80 18.54 -12.50
C MET A 193 -1.55 19.15 -13.87
N LEU A 194 -0.41 18.85 -14.51
CA LEU A 194 -0.05 19.43 -15.81
C LEU A 194 -0.54 18.60 -17.00
N LEU A 195 -0.37 17.29 -16.94
CA LEU A 195 -0.61 16.36 -18.06
C LEU A 195 -1.79 15.42 -17.78
N GLY A 196 -1.87 14.85 -16.59
CA GLY A 196 -2.85 13.83 -16.25
C GLY A 196 -4.29 14.31 -16.43
N LYS A 197 -4.60 15.51 -16.02
CA LYS A 197 -5.94 16.10 -16.18
C LYS A 197 -6.41 16.25 -17.63
N HIS A 198 -5.51 16.25 -18.60
CA HIS A 198 -5.85 16.35 -20.03
C HIS A 198 -6.00 14.97 -20.67
N LEU A 199 -5.57 13.91 -19.99
CA LEU A 199 -5.61 12.52 -20.45
C LEU A 199 -6.82 11.76 -19.90
N ILE A 200 -7.45 12.28 -18.84
CA ILE A 200 -8.61 11.74 -18.14
C ILE A 200 -9.85 12.61 -18.48
#